data_3b4fe13713a7a810eb9b2d582d1825a1
#
_entry.id   3b4fe13713a7a810eb9b2d582d1825a1
#
_cell.length_a   1.000
_cell.length_b   1.000
_cell.length_c   1.000
_cell.angle_alpha   90.00
_cell.angle_beta   90.00
_cell.angle_gamma   90.00
#
_symmetry.space_group_name_H-M   'P 1'
#
loop_
_entity.id
_entity.type
_entity.pdbx_description
1 polymer ?
#
loop_
_entity_poly.entity_id
_entity_poly.type
_entity_poly.pdbx_seq_one_letter_code
_entity_poly.pdbx_strand_id
1 'polypeptide(L)'
;MFCCSGILFNHESERRGETFVTRKITLAAARIAQGKQDKLYLGNLDSLRDWGYAKDYVECMWLILQHDKPEDFVIATGVQHSVREFATLAFHHAGIEVEWQGSGMDEKGINKANGKVIVEVSPDFYRPTDVVNLWGDPTKAKTELGWNPTKTSFEELVALMTKHDMETVSYTH
;
A
#
# COMPACT_ATOMS: atom_id res chain seq x y z
N MET A 1 -3.56 28.88 21.94
CA MET A 1 -4.04 28.17 20.74
C MET A 1 -3.71 26.70 20.90
N PHE A 2 -4.67 25.80 20.73
CA PHE A 2 -4.41 24.36 20.74
C PHE A 2 -3.81 23.98 19.37
N CYS A 3 -2.56 23.56 19.33
CA CYS A 3 -1.84 23.23 18.10
C CYS A 3 -0.99 21.98 18.35
N CYS A 4 -1.10 21.00 17.45
CA CYS A 4 -0.37 19.73 17.52
C CYS A 4 0.00 19.28 16.10
N SER A 5 1.05 18.50 15.98
CA SER A 5 1.50 17.93 14.72
C SER A 5 1.21 16.44 14.66
N GLY A 6 0.59 15.99 13.59
CA GLY A 6 0.53 14.58 13.24
C GLY A 6 1.67 14.24 12.27
N ILE A 7 2.55 13.33 12.64
CA ILE A 7 3.61 12.81 11.76
C ILE A 7 3.07 11.54 11.11
N LEU A 8 2.47 11.70 9.92
CA LEU A 8 1.77 10.63 9.24
C LEU A 8 2.70 9.82 8.36
N PHE A 9 2.70 8.51 8.57
CA PHE A 9 3.32 7.54 7.68
C PHE A 9 2.38 7.26 6.48
N ASN A 10 2.76 6.33 5.60
CA ASN A 10 2.01 6.10 4.38
C ASN A 10 0.57 5.67 4.70
N HIS A 11 -0.40 6.42 4.21
CA HIS A 11 -1.81 6.13 4.41
C HIS A 11 -2.52 6.07 3.06
N GLU A 12 -3.21 4.98 2.85
CA GLU A 12 -3.73 4.54 1.58
C GLU A 12 -5.26 4.42 1.63
N SER A 13 -5.87 4.50 0.48
CA SER A 13 -7.30 4.25 0.31
C SER A 13 -7.63 4.01 -1.16
N GLU A 14 -8.87 3.70 -1.45
CA GLU A 14 -9.44 3.57 -2.79
C GLU A 14 -9.32 4.87 -3.61
N ARG A 15 -9.06 6.00 -2.93
CA ARG A 15 -8.90 7.33 -3.53
C ARG A 15 -7.44 7.79 -3.61
N ARG A 16 -6.49 6.89 -3.32
CA ARG A 16 -5.07 7.23 -3.46
C ARG A 16 -4.76 7.67 -4.88
N GLY A 17 -3.88 8.65 -5.06
CA GLY A 17 -3.45 9.10 -6.40
C GLY A 17 -2.80 7.95 -7.19
N GLU A 18 -3.10 7.84 -8.47
CA GLU A 18 -2.70 6.71 -9.34
C GLU A 18 -1.19 6.60 -9.56
N THR A 19 -0.44 7.67 -9.30
CA THR A 19 1.03 7.70 -9.41
C THR A 19 1.74 7.05 -8.21
N PHE A 20 1.03 6.84 -7.10
CA PHE A 20 1.58 6.16 -5.93
C PHE A 20 1.62 4.65 -6.13
N VAL A 21 2.67 4.02 -5.62
CA VAL A 21 2.96 2.60 -5.87
C VAL A 21 1.79 1.69 -5.53
N THR A 22 1.11 1.90 -4.43
CA THR A 22 -0.03 1.11 -3.98
C THR A 22 -1.18 1.15 -4.99
N ARG A 23 -1.62 2.35 -5.39
CA ARG A 23 -2.70 2.52 -6.35
C ARG A 23 -2.29 2.08 -7.76
N LYS A 24 -1.02 2.33 -8.15
CA LYS A 24 -0.46 1.81 -9.40
C LYS A 24 -0.58 0.29 -9.48
N ILE A 25 -0.31 -0.41 -8.38
CA ILE A 25 -0.40 -1.88 -8.30
C ILE A 25 -1.86 -2.35 -8.42
N THR A 26 -2.78 -1.78 -7.63
CA THR A 26 -4.18 -2.23 -7.61
C THR A 26 -4.89 -1.97 -8.95
N LEU A 27 -4.64 -0.82 -9.58
CA LEU A 27 -5.13 -0.53 -10.94
C LEU A 27 -4.56 -1.47 -11.99
N ALA A 28 -3.25 -1.75 -11.93
CA ALA A 28 -2.63 -2.67 -12.88
C ALA A 28 -3.16 -4.10 -12.70
N ALA A 29 -3.31 -4.58 -11.45
CA ALA A 29 -3.89 -5.88 -11.16
C ALA A 29 -5.31 -6.00 -11.74
N ALA A 30 -6.14 -4.97 -11.54
CA ALA A 30 -7.49 -4.90 -12.10
C ALA A 30 -7.50 -4.90 -13.64
N ARG A 31 -6.63 -4.09 -14.26
CA ARG A 31 -6.53 -4.01 -15.73
C ARG A 31 -5.99 -5.30 -16.35
N ILE A 32 -5.00 -5.93 -15.72
CA ILE A 32 -4.43 -7.21 -16.19
C ILE A 32 -5.46 -8.33 -16.07
N ALA A 33 -6.18 -8.40 -14.96
CA ALA A 33 -7.26 -9.38 -14.77
C ALA A 33 -8.36 -9.27 -15.81
N GLN A 34 -8.64 -8.05 -16.31
CA GLN A 34 -9.64 -7.77 -17.33
C GLN A 34 -9.07 -7.74 -18.77
N GLY A 35 -7.80 -8.09 -18.96
CA GLY A 35 -7.16 -8.11 -20.27
C GLY A 35 -6.93 -6.74 -20.92
N LYS A 36 -6.95 -5.66 -20.13
CA LYS A 36 -6.76 -4.27 -20.59
C LYS A 36 -5.32 -3.79 -20.47
N GLN A 37 -4.46 -4.55 -19.81
CA GLN A 37 -3.03 -4.28 -19.64
C GLN A 37 -2.25 -5.59 -19.62
N ASP A 38 -1.06 -5.63 -20.20
CA ASP A 38 -0.23 -6.84 -20.26
C ASP A 38 0.69 -6.98 -19.06
N LYS A 39 1.32 -5.89 -18.62
CA LYS A 39 2.36 -5.90 -17.58
C LYS A 39 2.29 -4.69 -16.65
N LEU A 40 2.73 -4.91 -15.41
CA LEU A 40 3.03 -3.88 -14.42
C LEU A 40 4.55 -3.73 -14.29
N TYR A 41 5.04 -2.49 -14.36
CA TYR A 41 6.44 -2.16 -14.13
C TYR A 41 6.60 -1.50 -12.77
N LEU A 42 7.47 -2.07 -11.92
CA LEU A 42 7.78 -1.61 -10.57
C LEU A 42 9.27 -1.30 -10.43
N GLY A 43 9.64 -0.66 -9.33
CA GLY A 43 11.02 -0.47 -8.90
C GLY A 43 11.42 -1.53 -7.87
N ASN A 44 11.91 -1.06 -6.71
CA ASN A 44 12.43 -1.89 -5.63
C ASN A 44 11.32 -2.72 -4.96
N LEU A 45 11.25 -4.00 -5.23
CA LEU A 45 10.23 -4.91 -4.69
C LEU A 45 10.44 -5.21 -3.19
N ASP A 46 11.67 -5.13 -2.72
CA ASP A 46 12.05 -5.39 -1.32
C ASP A 46 11.90 -4.18 -0.40
N SER A 47 11.60 -3.00 -0.94
CA SER A 47 11.38 -1.81 -0.13
C SER A 47 10.23 -2.02 0.85
N LEU A 48 10.52 -1.78 2.15
CA LEU A 48 9.55 -1.94 3.23
C LEU A 48 8.88 -0.61 3.54
N ARG A 49 7.58 -0.63 3.70
CA ARG A 49 6.76 0.54 4.02
C ARG A 49 5.73 0.20 5.09
N ASP A 50 5.44 1.17 5.92
CA ASP A 50 4.35 1.13 6.88
C ASP A 50 3.12 1.74 6.21
N TRP A 51 2.17 0.91 5.77
CA TRP A 51 0.94 1.33 5.12
C TRP A 51 -0.26 1.13 6.02
N GLY A 52 -1.01 2.20 6.30
CA GLY A 52 -2.27 2.16 7.01
C GLY A 52 -3.45 2.66 6.17
N TYR A 53 -4.66 2.44 6.66
CA TYR A 53 -5.86 2.92 6.01
C TYR A 53 -6.12 4.40 6.36
N ALA A 54 -6.30 5.24 5.34
CA ALA A 54 -6.46 6.68 5.52
C ALA A 54 -7.62 7.04 6.45
N LYS A 55 -8.69 6.26 6.46
CA LYS A 55 -9.85 6.46 7.35
C LYS A 55 -9.48 6.27 8.83
N ASP A 56 -8.64 5.29 9.15
CA ASP A 56 -8.17 5.04 10.51
C ASP A 56 -7.23 6.19 10.96
N TYR A 57 -6.44 6.75 10.04
CA TYR A 57 -5.58 7.91 10.30
C TYR A 57 -6.39 9.18 10.58
N VAL A 58 -7.50 9.39 9.87
CA VAL A 58 -8.42 10.51 10.14
C VAL A 58 -9.05 10.37 11.53
N GLU A 59 -9.39 9.16 11.96
CA GLU A 59 -9.84 8.90 13.33
C GLU A 59 -8.78 9.33 14.36
N CYS A 60 -7.50 9.00 14.12
CA CYS A 60 -6.40 9.46 14.98
C CYS A 60 -6.28 10.99 15.03
N MET A 61 -6.39 11.66 13.88
CA MET A 61 -6.38 13.14 13.84
C MET A 61 -7.49 13.74 14.68
N TRP A 62 -8.69 13.16 14.66
CA TRP A 62 -9.79 13.59 15.50
C TRP A 62 -9.50 13.37 16.99
N LEU A 63 -8.96 12.20 17.37
CA LEU A 63 -8.57 11.87 18.74
C LEU A 63 -7.51 12.84 19.29
N ILE A 64 -6.52 13.22 18.48
CA ILE A 64 -5.49 14.20 18.83
C ILE A 64 -6.14 15.54 19.24
N LEU A 65 -7.19 15.97 18.53
CA LEU A 65 -7.89 17.21 18.83
C LEU A 65 -8.83 17.10 20.06
N GLN A 66 -9.14 15.89 20.51
CA GLN A 66 -9.89 15.65 21.75
C GLN A 66 -9.01 15.47 22.97
N HIS A 67 -7.68 15.40 22.78
CA HIS A 67 -6.73 15.22 23.87
C HIS A 67 -6.64 16.50 24.73
N ASP A 68 -6.37 16.36 26.03
CA ASP A 68 -6.33 17.48 26.97
C ASP A 68 -5.13 18.42 26.73
N LYS A 69 -4.07 17.92 26.11
CA LYS A 69 -2.83 18.66 25.87
C LYS A 69 -2.48 18.72 24.40
N PRO A 70 -1.96 19.85 23.90
CA PRO A 70 -1.46 19.95 22.53
C PRO A 70 -0.10 19.28 22.43
N GLU A 71 -0.05 18.04 21.94
CA GLU A 71 1.15 17.24 21.78
C GLU A 71 1.25 16.68 20.37
N ASP A 72 2.47 16.35 19.95
CA ASP A 72 2.74 15.76 18.64
C ASP A 72 2.66 14.23 18.71
N PHE A 73 2.11 13.62 17.67
CA PHE A 73 1.90 12.18 17.58
C PHE A 73 2.40 11.60 16.26
N VAL A 74 3.08 10.45 16.34
CA VAL A 74 3.36 9.62 15.17
C VAL A 74 2.12 8.79 14.87
N ILE A 75 1.64 8.91 13.62
CA ILE A 75 0.49 8.18 13.11
C ILE A 75 1.01 7.16 12.08
N ALA A 76 1.15 5.92 12.53
CA ALA A 76 1.70 4.78 11.78
C ALA A 76 1.04 3.49 12.23
N THR A 77 1.17 2.41 11.46
CA THR A 77 0.65 1.10 11.90
C THR A 77 1.63 0.38 12.83
N GLY A 78 2.91 0.66 12.70
CA GLY A 78 3.97 -0.07 13.39
C GLY A 78 4.33 -1.40 12.74
N VAL A 79 3.77 -1.68 11.56
CA VAL A 79 4.02 -2.92 10.80
C VAL A 79 4.50 -2.56 9.41
N GLN A 80 5.54 -3.25 8.95
CA GLN A 80 6.11 -3.05 7.62
C GLN A 80 5.73 -4.20 6.69
N HIS A 81 5.48 -3.85 5.42
CA HIS A 81 5.26 -4.80 4.34
C HIS A 81 6.09 -4.40 3.13
N SER A 82 6.54 -5.37 2.35
CA SER A 82 7.27 -5.13 1.11
C SER A 82 6.33 -4.77 -0.05
N VAL A 83 6.88 -4.09 -1.05
CA VAL A 83 6.15 -3.82 -2.31
C VAL A 83 5.73 -5.14 -2.97
N ARG A 84 6.58 -6.19 -2.87
CA ARG A 84 6.25 -7.54 -3.36
C ARG A 84 5.03 -8.13 -2.67
N GLU A 85 4.94 -8.06 -1.32
CA GLU A 85 3.78 -8.54 -0.57
C GLU A 85 2.51 -7.81 -0.98
N PHE A 86 2.57 -6.48 -1.11
CA PHE A 86 1.43 -5.68 -1.57
C PHE A 86 0.98 -6.12 -2.97
N ALA A 87 1.91 -6.28 -3.91
CA ALA A 87 1.60 -6.71 -5.26
C ALA A 87 1.00 -8.12 -5.29
N THR A 88 1.58 -9.06 -4.51
CA THR A 88 1.07 -10.43 -4.42
C THR A 88 -0.38 -10.46 -3.95
N LEU A 89 -0.70 -9.73 -2.89
CA LEU A 89 -2.07 -9.65 -2.37
C LEU A 89 -3.03 -8.96 -3.34
N ALA A 90 -2.61 -7.86 -3.99
CA ALA A 90 -3.44 -7.16 -4.96
C ALA A 90 -3.80 -8.06 -6.15
N PHE A 91 -2.84 -8.79 -6.70
CA PHE A 91 -3.10 -9.76 -7.76
C PHE A 91 -3.99 -10.91 -7.29
N HIS A 92 -3.76 -11.44 -6.09
CA HIS A 92 -4.61 -12.48 -5.50
C HIS A 92 -6.08 -12.01 -5.41
N HIS A 93 -6.34 -10.81 -4.91
CA HIS A 93 -7.68 -10.23 -4.84
C HIS A 93 -8.29 -9.92 -6.23
N ALA A 94 -7.45 -9.76 -7.25
CA ALA A 94 -7.89 -9.66 -8.65
C ALA A 94 -8.10 -11.03 -9.33
N GLY A 95 -7.93 -12.14 -8.60
CA GLY A 95 -8.09 -13.51 -9.12
C GLY A 95 -6.87 -14.07 -9.85
N ILE A 96 -5.69 -13.49 -9.63
CA ILE A 96 -4.43 -13.92 -10.27
C ILE A 96 -3.43 -14.36 -9.21
N GLU A 97 -2.98 -15.61 -9.28
CA GLU A 97 -1.88 -16.11 -8.46
C GLU A 97 -0.54 -15.79 -9.11
N VAL A 98 0.32 -15.07 -8.38
CA VAL A 98 1.65 -14.68 -8.83
C VAL A 98 2.71 -15.62 -8.27
N GLU A 99 3.65 -16.04 -9.12
CA GLU A 99 4.90 -16.68 -8.75
C GLU A 99 6.06 -15.75 -9.08
N TRP A 100 6.91 -15.50 -8.10
CA TRP A 100 8.07 -14.64 -8.29
C TRP A 100 9.30 -15.48 -8.69
N GLN A 101 9.99 -15.06 -9.74
CA GLN A 101 11.20 -15.71 -10.27
C GLN A 101 12.31 -14.68 -10.51
N GLY A 102 13.55 -15.07 -10.22
CA GLY A 102 14.70 -14.18 -10.31
C GLY A 102 14.91 -13.36 -9.03
N SER A 103 15.73 -12.32 -9.11
CA SER A 103 16.02 -11.41 -8.00
C SER A 103 16.49 -10.05 -8.51
N GLY A 104 16.30 -9.00 -7.72
CA GLY A 104 16.73 -7.64 -8.03
C GLY A 104 16.13 -7.12 -9.34
N MET A 105 16.95 -6.65 -10.26
CA MET A 105 16.49 -6.09 -11.54
C MET A 105 15.93 -7.14 -12.51
N ASP A 106 16.30 -8.41 -12.35
CA ASP A 106 15.84 -9.51 -13.22
C ASP A 106 14.59 -10.22 -12.66
N GLU A 107 14.08 -9.75 -11.51
CA GLU A 107 12.93 -10.36 -10.87
C GLU A 107 11.64 -10.13 -11.67
N LYS A 108 10.84 -11.17 -11.79
CA LYS A 108 9.58 -11.19 -12.55
C LYS A 108 8.47 -11.84 -11.75
N GLY A 109 7.27 -11.25 -11.83
CA GLY A 109 6.05 -11.87 -11.36
C GLY A 109 5.34 -12.57 -12.52
N ILE A 110 5.08 -13.85 -12.36
CA ILE A 110 4.51 -14.73 -13.38
C ILE A 110 3.11 -15.16 -12.94
N ASN A 111 2.14 -15.05 -13.84
CA ASN A 111 0.81 -15.60 -13.60
C ASN A 111 0.88 -17.13 -13.66
N LYS A 112 0.65 -17.79 -12.52
CA LYS A 112 0.71 -19.26 -12.41
C LYS A 112 -0.23 -20.01 -13.35
N ALA A 113 -1.36 -19.42 -13.69
CA ALA A 113 -2.38 -20.07 -14.53
C ALA A 113 -1.95 -20.21 -15.99
N ASN A 114 -1.12 -19.30 -16.53
CA ASN A 114 -0.81 -19.26 -17.95
C ASN A 114 0.67 -19.03 -18.29
N GLY A 115 1.53 -18.89 -17.27
CA GLY A 115 2.97 -18.68 -17.41
C GLY A 115 3.39 -17.31 -17.97
N LYS A 116 2.45 -16.36 -18.13
CA LYS A 116 2.77 -15.03 -18.62
C LYS A 116 3.46 -14.19 -17.57
N VAL A 117 4.48 -13.44 -17.98
CA VAL A 117 5.10 -12.41 -17.13
C VAL A 117 4.16 -11.21 -17.04
N ILE A 118 3.71 -10.90 -15.83
CA ILE A 118 2.75 -9.82 -15.56
C ILE A 118 3.35 -8.69 -14.72
N VAL A 119 4.49 -8.93 -14.04
CA VAL A 119 5.26 -7.90 -13.32
C VAL A 119 6.72 -7.97 -13.73
N GLU A 120 7.32 -6.83 -13.98
CA GLU A 120 8.76 -6.70 -14.24
C GLU A 120 9.34 -5.52 -13.44
N VAL A 121 10.61 -5.65 -13.02
CA VAL A 121 11.35 -4.53 -12.45
C VAL A 121 11.87 -3.68 -13.60
N SER A 122 11.63 -2.36 -13.54
CA SER A 122 12.10 -1.41 -14.55
C SER A 122 13.18 -0.49 -13.97
N PRO A 123 14.28 -0.26 -14.71
CA PRO A 123 15.31 0.70 -14.31
C PRO A 123 14.75 2.13 -14.17
N ASP A 124 13.67 2.48 -14.87
CA ASP A 124 13.03 3.80 -14.78
C ASP A 124 12.40 4.05 -13.41
N PHE A 125 12.00 2.99 -12.71
CA PHE A 125 11.40 3.05 -11.38
C PHE A 125 12.32 2.56 -10.27
N TYR A 126 13.42 1.88 -10.62
CA TYR A 126 14.40 1.39 -9.65
C TYR A 126 15.25 2.54 -9.11
N ARG A 127 15.31 2.67 -7.79
CA ARG A 127 16.11 3.70 -7.11
C ARG A 127 17.23 3.04 -6.30
N PRO A 128 18.50 3.16 -6.68
CA PRO A 128 19.62 2.56 -5.94
C PRO A 128 19.73 3.08 -4.48
N THR A 129 19.27 4.32 -4.24
CA THR A 129 19.31 5.00 -2.93
C THR A 129 17.93 5.08 -2.27
N ASP A 130 17.02 4.16 -2.61
CA ASP A 130 15.69 4.13 -1.98
C ASP A 130 15.80 3.85 -0.48
N VAL A 131 14.91 4.45 0.30
CA VAL A 131 14.78 4.16 1.73
C VAL A 131 14.30 2.72 1.86
N VAL A 132 15.18 1.85 2.36
CA VAL A 132 14.89 0.41 2.50
C VAL A 132 13.79 0.20 3.54
N ASN A 133 13.88 0.91 4.67
CA ASN A 133 12.95 0.83 5.78
C ASN A 133 12.30 2.19 6.06
N LEU A 134 10.99 2.24 6.00
CA LEU A 134 10.20 3.36 6.47
C LEU A 134 9.18 2.85 7.47
N TRP A 135 9.42 3.11 8.75
CA TRP A 135 8.68 2.54 9.86
C TRP A 135 8.41 3.59 10.94
N GLY A 136 7.19 3.63 11.45
CA GLY A 136 6.77 4.51 12.52
C GLY A 136 6.46 3.75 13.80
N ASP A 137 6.74 4.36 14.95
CA ASP A 137 6.32 3.83 16.24
C ASP A 137 5.04 4.54 16.71
N PRO A 138 3.88 3.86 16.68
CA PRO A 138 2.59 4.42 17.09
C PRO A 138 2.33 4.31 18.59
N THR A 139 3.30 3.89 19.41
CA THR A 139 3.09 3.56 20.83
C THR A 139 2.42 4.70 21.59
N LYS A 140 2.87 5.95 21.41
CA LYS A 140 2.27 7.10 22.07
C LYS A 140 0.80 7.29 21.68
N ALA A 141 0.47 7.23 20.40
CA ALA A 141 -0.91 7.37 19.93
C ALA A 141 -1.81 6.24 20.45
N LYS A 142 -1.29 5.02 20.53
CA LYS A 142 -2.02 3.87 21.09
C LYS A 142 -2.29 4.03 22.58
N THR A 143 -1.30 4.44 23.36
CA THR A 143 -1.39 4.48 24.82
C THR A 143 -2.13 5.71 25.33
N GLU A 144 -1.92 6.87 24.75
CA GLU A 144 -2.48 8.13 25.22
C GLU A 144 -3.84 8.45 24.59
N LEU A 145 -4.05 8.08 23.32
CA LEU A 145 -5.30 8.35 22.62
C LEU A 145 -6.25 7.13 22.55
N GLY A 146 -5.78 5.95 22.93
CA GLY A 146 -6.53 4.71 22.76
C GLY A 146 -6.77 4.35 21.29
N TRP A 147 -5.96 4.91 20.37
CA TRP A 147 -6.10 4.67 18.94
C TRP A 147 -5.65 3.25 18.55
N ASN A 148 -6.42 2.60 17.68
CA ASN A 148 -6.05 1.32 17.08
C ASN A 148 -5.53 1.52 15.66
N PRO A 149 -4.19 1.48 15.41
CA PRO A 149 -3.60 1.71 14.11
C PRO A 149 -3.87 0.60 13.09
N THR A 150 -4.29 -0.56 13.55
CA THR A 150 -4.56 -1.75 12.72
C THR A 150 -6.03 -2.15 12.77
N LYS A 151 -6.92 -1.19 12.96
CA LYS A 151 -8.38 -1.39 12.91
C LYS A 151 -8.79 -1.96 11.55
N THR A 152 -8.19 -1.45 10.47
CA THR A 152 -8.19 -2.07 9.15
C THR A 152 -6.84 -2.77 8.96
N SER A 153 -6.84 -4.07 8.78
CA SER A 153 -5.61 -4.84 8.54
C SER A 153 -4.99 -4.50 7.17
N PHE A 154 -3.71 -4.84 7.00
CA PHE A 154 -3.03 -4.68 5.71
C PHE A 154 -3.73 -5.45 4.58
N GLU A 155 -4.14 -6.68 4.84
CA GLU A 155 -4.85 -7.50 3.86
C GLU A 155 -6.21 -6.89 3.48
N GLU A 156 -6.99 -6.42 4.46
CA GLU A 156 -8.25 -5.72 4.21
C GLU A 156 -8.06 -4.44 3.39
N LEU A 157 -7.02 -3.65 3.69
CA LEU A 157 -6.68 -2.46 2.94
C LEU A 157 -6.41 -2.77 1.45
N VAL A 158 -5.57 -3.78 1.17
CA VAL A 158 -5.26 -4.20 -0.19
C VAL A 158 -6.52 -4.71 -0.90
N ALA A 159 -7.34 -5.51 -0.20
CA ALA A 159 -8.60 -6.02 -0.73
C ALA A 159 -9.58 -4.90 -1.09
N LEU A 160 -9.76 -3.91 -0.20
CA LEU A 160 -10.63 -2.75 -0.44
C LEU A 160 -10.19 -1.95 -1.67
N MET A 161 -8.90 -1.64 -1.77
CA MET A 161 -8.34 -0.89 -2.90
C MET A 161 -8.49 -1.68 -4.21
N THR A 162 -8.15 -2.97 -4.21
CA THR A 162 -8.23 -3.81 -5.41
C THR A 162 -9.67 -3.99 -5.87
N LYS A 163 -10.60 -4.26 -4.96
CA LYS A 163 -12.02 -4.39 -5.28
C LYS A 163 -12.57 -3.13 -5.93
N HIS A 164 -12.27 -1.96 -5.36
CA HIS A 164 -12.68 -0.68 -5.93
C HIS A 164 -12.16 -0.50 -7.36
N ASP A 165 -10.89 -0.84 -7.60
CA ASP A 165 -10.28 -0.70 -8.92
C ASP A 165 -10.81 -1.72 -9.92
N MET A 166 -11.14 -2.94 -9.49
CA MET A 166 -11.82 -3.94 -10.32
C MET A 166 -13.19 -3.43 -10.81
N GLU A 167 -13.95 -2.78 -9.94
CA GLU A 167 -15.23 -2.17 -10.29
C GLU A 167 -15.02 -0.98 -11.23
N THR A 168 -14.11 -0.05 -10.89
CA THR A 168 -13.83 1.15 -11.70
C THR A 168 -13.39 0.79 -13.11
N VAL A 169 -12.45 -0.14 -13.26
CA VAL A 169 -11.92 -0.58 -14.56
C VAL A 169 -12.98 -1.31 -15.38
N SER A 170 -13.95 -1.98 -14.76
CA SER A 170 -15.05 -2.65 -15.46
C SER A 170 -16.04 -1.66 -16.12
N TYR A 171 -16.22 -0.48 -15.53
CA TYR A 171 -17.12 0.57 -16.02
C TYR A 171 -16.49 1.48 -17.10
N THR A 172 -15.16 1.54 -17.21
CA THR A 172 -14.45 2.32 -18.24
C THR A 172 -14.31 1.49 -19.52
N HIS A 173 -15.25 1.68 -20.45
CA HIS A 173 -15.18 1.16 -21.81
C HIS A 173 -14.48 2.13 -22.75
#